data_c6f1dd1f1b638302216806848220a003
#
_entry.id   c6f1dd1f1b638302216806848220a003
#
_cell.length_a   1.000
_cell.length_b   1.000
_cell.length_c   1.000
_cell.angle_alpha   90.00
_cell.angle_beta   90.00
_cell.angle_gamma   90.00
#
_symmetry.space_group_name_H-M   'P 1'
#
loop_
_entity.id
_entity.type
_entity.pdbx_description
1 polymer ?
#
loop_
_entity_poly.entity_id
_entity_poly.type
_entity_poly.pdbx_seq_one_letter_code
_entity_poly.pdbx_strand_id
1 'polypeptide(L)'
;MMKKLISLLLSAVLAVSLLACGASAKTLSASTLRIAGLKGPTTMGLVNLLAMEKNGTAALDYDLQLYGAADEIVPKLIKGELDMAAIPANLAATLYQKTNGGIQVLAVNTLGVLYVVETGNTVHSFADLKGRTILSTGKGTTPEYVLRYLLKKNGLDPDKDVKIEYYSEASEVTAQMAATKKDAIAVLPQPYVTAAQMKDSSLRVVLDLTKEWNKVCDTQLITGVTVVRTAYAEDHPDVVQAFLTDYEKSVKAANTDIDGTAALCEQVGVVAKAAIAKKALPQCNIVYRRGEEMKKDISAYLQVLYDASPAAVGGKLPDDNFYWVKPTTTQQVQHKVKKLFQ
;
A
#
# COMPACT_ATOMS: atom_id res chain seq x y z
N MET A 1 -24.05 -67.20 15.04
CA MET A 1 -24.79 -65.93 14.96
C MET A 1 -24.04 -64.72 15.52
N MET A 2 -23.39 -64.80 16.66
CA MET A 2 -22.65 -63.68 17.31
C MET A 2 -21.53 -63.05 16.47
N LYS A 3 -20.73 -63.82 15.70
CA LYS A 3 -19.63 -63.29 14.89
C LYS A 3 -20.10 -62.39 13.71
N LYS A 4 -21.33 -62.58 13.19
CA LYS A 4 -21.90 -61.74 12.12
C LYS A 4 -22.47 -60.43 12.65
N LEU A 5 -22.94 -60.40 13.91
CA LEU A 5 -23.41 -59.16 14.55
C LEU A 5 -22.24 -58.23 14.92
N ILE A 6 -21.09 -58.76 15.33
CA ILE A 6 -19.90 -58.00 15.67
C ILE A 6 -19.29 -57.34 14.41
N SER A 7 -19.32 -58.05 13.28
CA SER A 7 -18.85 -57.49 11.98
C SER A 7 -19.73 -56.38 11.46
N LEU A 8 -21.04 -56.43 11.68
CA LEU A 8 -21.96 -55.34 11.27
C LEU A 8 -21.84 -54.08 12.15
N LEU A 9 -21.55 -54.28 13.46
CA LEU A 9 -21.33 -53.15 14.36
C LEU A 9 -19.99 -52.44 14.10
N LEU A 10 -18.93 -53.20 13.73
CA LEU A 10 -17.63 -52.59 13.39
C LEU A 10 -17.68 -51.83 12.07
N SER A 11 -18.46 -52.27 11.07
CA SER A 11 -18.63 -51.55 9.80
C SER A 11 -19.49 -50.29 9.95
N ALA A 12 -20.47 -50.26 10.85
CA ALA A 12 -21.26 -49.10 11.17
C ALA A 12 -20.47 -48.01 11.90
N VAL A 13 -19.54 -48.38 12.79
CA VAL A 13 -18.66 -47.43 13.48
C VAL A 13 -17.61 -46.81 12.53
N LEU A 14 -17.08 -47.56 11.55
CA LEU A 14 -16.19 -47.04 10.55
C LEU A 14 -16.88 -46.08 9.53
N ALA A 15 -18.16 -46.32 9.22
CA ALA A 15 -18.93 -45.46 8.33
C ALA A 15 -19.31 -44.11 8.98
N VAL A 16 -19.52 -44.09 10.30
CA VAL A 16 -19.82 -42.86 11.05
C VAL A 16 -18.57 -41.99 11.26
N SER A 17 -17.37 -42.59 11.36
CA SER A 17 -16.11 -41.86 11.50
C SER A 17 -15.62 -41.21 10.18
N LEU A 18 -16.09 -41.67 9.01
CA LEU A 18 -15.78 -41.05 7.71
C LEU A 18 -16.69 -39.87 7.34
N LEU A 19 -17.85 -39.72 8.02
CA LEU A 19 -18.75 -38.59 7.84
C LEU A 19 -18.44 -37.37 8.76
N ALA A 20 -17.55 -37.54 9.72
CA ALA A 20 -17.17 -36.47 10.67
C ALA A 20 -15.95 -35.66 10.27
N CYS A 21 -15.33 -35.93 9.10
CA CYS A 21 -14.26 -35.14 8.50
C CYS A 21 -14.76 -34.21 7.39
N GLY A 22 -16.02 -33.83 7.43
CA GLY A 22 -16.49 -32.59 6.83
C GLY A 22 -15.97 -31.45 7.71
N ALA A 23 -14.75 -30.97 7.45
CA ALA A 23 -14.33 -29.69 7.96
C ALA A 23 -15.41 -28.69 7.56
N SER A 24 -16.26 -28.29 8.52
CA SER A 24 -17.06 -27.07 8.38
C SER A 24 -16.02 -25.98 8.09
N ALA A 25 -15.86 -25.65 6.81
CA ALA A 25 -15.34 -24.35 6.44
C ALA A 25 -16.23 -23.39 7.21
N LYS A 26 -15.67 -22.81 8.28
CA LYS A 26 -16.32 -21.73 9.03
C LYS A 26 -16.51 -20.66 7.99
N THR A 27 -17.72 -20.54 7.45
CA THR A 27 -18.08 -19.43 6.59
C THR A 27 -17.79 -18.19 7.42
N LEU A 28 -16.68 -17.51 7.10
CA LEU A 28 -16.41 -16.19 7.59
C LEU A 28 -17.68 -15.40 7.24
N SER A 29 -18.36 -14.85 8.26
CA SER A 29 -19.60 -14.10 8.08
C SER A 29 -19.36 -13.10 6.96
N ALA A 30 -20.11 -13.24 5.85
CA ALA A 30 -19.89 -12.56 4.58
C ALA A 30 -20.25 -11.08 4.67
N SER A 31 -19.41 -10.31 5.39
CA SER A 31 -19.40 -8.87 5.25
C SER A 31 -18.31 -8.52 4.24
N THR A 32 -18.71 -7.92 3.15
CA THR A 32 -17.79 -7.39 2.14
C THR A 32 -16.74 -6.50 2.80
N LEU A 33 -15.45 -6.79 2.59
CA LEU A 33 -14.36 -6.01 3.14
C LEU A 33 -14.16 -4.72 2.32
N ARG A 34 -14.36 -3.57 2.96
CA ARG A 34 -14.29 -2.26 2.32
C ARG A 34 -12.85 -1.74 2.36
N ILE A 35 -12.21 -1.69 1.19
CA ILE A 35 -10.81 -1.28 1.05
C ILE A 35 -10.71 -0.04 0.19
N ALA A 36 -9.98 0.98 0.66
CA ALA A 36 -9.60 2.12 -0.17
C ALA A 36 -8.21 1.96 -0.76
N GLY A 37 -8.02 2.44 -1.99
CA GLY A 37 -6.74 2.57 -2.63
C GLY A 37 -6.59 3.88 -3.39
N LEU A 38 -5.35 4.35 -3.55
CA LEU A 38 -5.05 5.49 -4.42
C LEU A 38 -4.92 5.04 -5.87
N LYS A 39 -5.28 5.90 -6.81
CA LYS A 39 -4.96 5.71 -8.25
C LYS A 39 -3.45 5.73 -8.42
N GLY A 40 -2.79 4.60 -8.26
CA GLY A 40 -1.34 4.50 -8.28
C GLY A 40 -0.80 3.14 -7.84
N PRO A 41 0.52 3.05 -7.58
CA PRO A 41 1.22 1.79 -7.37
C PRO A 41 0.76 1.06 -6.10
N THR A 42 0.33 1.78 -5.06
CA THR A 42 -0.14 1.19 -3.79
C THR A 42 -1.38 0.33 -3.94
N THR A 43 -2.16 0.55 -5.01
CA THR A 43 -3.40 -0.22 -5.30
C THR A 43 -3.18 -1.33 -6.32
N MET A 44 -2.14 -1.25 -7.16
CA MET A 44 -1.92 -2.24 -8.22
C MET A 44 -1.74 -3.67 -7.70
N GLY A 45 -1.22 -3.83 -6.47
CA GLY A 45 -1.13 -5.12 -5.80
C GLY A 45 -2.46 -5.66 -5.24
N LEU A 46 -3.51 -4.83 -5.19
CA LEU A 46 -4.84 -5.21 -4.68
C LEU A 46 -5.81 -5.69 -5.78
N VAL A 47 -5.59 -5.30 -7.05
CA VAL A 47 -6.60 -5.50 -8.11
C VAL A 47 -6.93 -6.97 -8.38
N ASN A 48 -5.95 -7.87 -8.17
CA ASN A 48 -6.18 -9.32 -8.37
C ASN A 48 -7.11 -9.94 -7.33
N LEU A 49 -7.37 -9.27 -6.17
CA LEU A 49 -8.38 -9.69 -5.21
C LEU A 49 -9.76 -9.79 -5.88
N LEU A 50 -10.11 -8.82 -6.74
CA LEU A 50 -11.39 -8.80 -7.46
C LEU A 50 -11.50 -9.93 -8.49
N ALA A 51 -10.39 -10.29 -9.16
CA ALA A 51 -10.36 -11.44 -10.05
C ALA A 51 -10.49 -12.75 -9.26
N MET A 52 -9.84 -12.86 -8.12
CA MET A 52 -9.94 -14.03 -7.24
C MET A 52 -11.37 -14.19 -6.70
N GLU A 53 -12.03 -13.11 -6.30
CA GLU A 53 -13.42 -13.10 -5.87
C GLU A 53 -14.34 -13.59 -7.00
N LYS A 54 -14.25 -12.98 -8.18
CA LYS A 54 -15.03 -13.35 -9.37
C LYS A 54 -14.89 -14.84 -9.74
N ASN A 55 -13.68 -15.40 -9.53
CA ASN A 55 -13.38 -16.79 -9.86
C ASN A 55 -13.67 -17.75 -8.67
N GLY A 56 -14.21 -17.27 -7.55
CA GLY A 56 -14.52 -18.08 -6.36
C GLY A 56 -13.27 -18.62 -5.64
N THR A 57 -12.11 -17.99 -5.83
CA THR A 57 -10.83 -18.40 -5.20
C THR A 57 -10.38 -17.47 -4.07
N ALA A 58 -11.08 -16.36 -3.87
CA ALA A 58 -10.90 -15.50 -2.72
C ALA A 58 -11.61 -16.08 -1.48
N ALA A 59 -11.06 -15.79 -0.31
CA ALA A 59 -11.68 -16.15 0.97
C ALA A 59 -12.75 -15.13 1.42
N LEU A 60 -12.77 -13.95 0.83
CA LEU A 60 -13.64 -12.82 1.19
C LEU A 60 -14.23 -12.17 -0.07
N ASP A 61 -15.30 -11.41 0.12
CA ASP A 61 -15.82 -10.45 -0.86
C ASP A 61 -15.14 -9.09 -0.64
N TYR A 62 -14.82 -8.36 -1.72
CA TYR A 62 -14.05 -7.13 -1.68
C TYR A 62 -14.79 -5.96 -2.32
N ASP A 63 -14.95 -4.85 -1.59
CA ASP A 63 -15.33 -3.54 -2.12
C ASP A 63 -14.07 -2.64 -2.19
N LEU A 64 -13.42 -2.64 -3.36
CA LEU A 64 -12.22 -1.84 -3.61
C LEU A 64 -12.61 -0.47 -4.18
N GLN A 65 -12.49 0.56 -3.38
CA GLN A 65 -12.81 1.95 -3.73
C GLN A 65 -11.55 2.74 -4.07
N LEU A 66 -11.58 3.49 -5.18
CA LEU A 66 -10.44 4.27 -5.65
C LEU A 66 -10.61 5.77 -5.38
N TYR A 67 -9.50 6.40 -4.97
CA TYR A 67 -9.44 7.83 -4.68
C TYR A 67 -8.23 8.47 -5.39
N GLY A 68 -8.34 9.76 -5.69
CA GLY A 68 -7.26 10.54 -6.30
C GLY A 68 -6.20 10.95 -5.28
N ALA A 69 -6.64 11.30 -4.07
CA ALA A 69 -5.77 11.80 -3.01
C ALA A 69 -6.05 11.11 -1.65
N ALA A 70 -5.04 11.08 -0.80
CA ALA A 70 -5.11 10.38 0.49
C ALA A 70 -5.99 11.07 1.53
N ASP A 71 -6.20 12.38 1.40
CA ASP A 71 -7.08 13.18 2.24
C ASP A 71 -8.58 12.84 2.04
N GLU A 72 -8.95 12.26 0.91
CA GLU A 72 -10.28 11.69 0.68
C GLU A 72 -10.52 10.39 1.47
N ILE A 73 -9.46 9.59 1.67
CA ILE A 73 -9.50 8.28 2.35
C ILE A 73 -9.57 8.44 3.88
N VAL A 74 -8.73 9.33 4.42
CA VAL A 74 -8.52 9.47 5.87
C VAL A 74 -9.82 9.71 6.65
N PRO A 75 -10.73 10.63 6.27
CA PRO A 75 -11.98 10.84 6.99
C PRO A 75 -12.88 9.60 7.00
N LYS A 76 -12.92 8.86 5.89
CA LYS A 76 -13.74 7.65 5.74
C LYS A 76 -13.22 6.50 6.61
N LEU A 77 -11.90 6.35 6.67
CA LEU A 77 -11.27 5.36 7.53
C LEU A 77 -11.54 5.67 9.02
N ILE A 78 -11.42 6.94 9.43
CA ILE A 78 -11.70 7.37 10.81
C ILE A 78 -13.17 7.15 11.18
N LYS A 79 -14.12 7.45 10.29
CA LYS A 79 -15.56 7.25 10.51
C LYS A 79 -16.00 5.79 10.45
N GLY A 80 -15.14 4.85 10.03
CA GLY A 80 -15.49 3.44 9.86
C GLY A 80 -16.31 3.15 8.60
N GLU A 81 -16.33 4.08 7.63
CA GLU A 81 -16.90 3.85 6.29
C GLU A 81 -16.01 2.90 5.47
N LEU A 82 -14.73 2.81 5.81
CA LEU A 82 -13.74 1.88 5.26
C LEU A 82 -13.16 1.02 6.39
N ASP A 83 -12.77 -0.21 6.08
CA ASP A 83 -12.15 -1.13 7.03
C ASP A 83 -10.64 -1.13 6.90
N MET A 84 -10.15 -1.04 5.66
CA MET A 84 -8.73 -1.03 5.31
C MET A 84 -8.43 0.04 4.26
N ALA A 85 -7.15 0.40 4.15
CA ALA A 85 -6.70 1.30 3.10
C ALA A 85 -5.24 1.07 2.72
N ALA A 86 -4.92 1.30 1.44
CA ALA A 86 -3.55 1.42 0.95
C ALA A 86 -3.18 2.91 0.88
N ILE A 87 -2.30 3.36 1.77
CA ILE A 87 -1.94 4.77 1.97
C ILE A 87 -0.42 4.98 2.04
N PRO A 88 0.08 6.23 1.90
CA PRO A 88 1.49 6.54 2.12
C PRO A 88 1.98 6.15 3.52
N ALA A 89 3.20 5.62 3.59
CA ALA A 89 3.75 5.04 4.83
C ALA A 89 3.86 6.06 5.97
N ASN A 90 4.32 7.30 5.68
CA ASN A 90 4.40 8.36 6.68
C ASN A 90 3.02 8.85 7.13
N LEU A 91 2.03 8.86 6.23
CA LEU A 91 0.66 9.23 6.57
C LEU A 91 0.04 8.22 7.53
N ALA A 92 0.36 6.92 7.39
CA ALA A 92 -0.07 5.91 8.36
C ALA A 92 0.43 6.25 9.77
N ALA A 93 1.71 6.62 9.92
CA ALA A 93 2.26 7.05 11.22
C ALA A 93 1.55 8.31 11.75
N THR A 94 1.35 9.31 10.90
CA THR A 94 0.63 10.55 11.27
C THR A 94 -0.82 10.25 11.70
N LEU A 95 -1.50 9.37 10.98
CA LEU A 95 -2.88 8.97 11.28
C LEU A 95 -2.96 8.18 12.59
N TYR A 96 -2.00 7.28 12.82
CA TYR A 96 -1.87 6.56 14.09
C TYR A 96 -1.80 7.50 15.28
N GLN A 97 -0.94 8.54 15.19
CA GLN A 97 -0.81 9.55 16.25
C GLN A 97 -2.11 10.36 16.43
N LYS A 98 -2.69 10.84 15.34
CA LYS A 98 -3.94 11.66 15.38
C LYS A 98 -5.15 10.90 15.90
N THR A 99 -5.18 9.58 15.75
CA THR A 99 -6.29 8.72 16.17
C THR A 99 -6.00 7.97 17.48
N ASN A 100 -4.87 8.28 18.15
CA ASN A 100 -4.43 7.58 19.37
C ASN A 100 -4.42 6.05 19.19
N GLY A 101 -3.81 5.55 18.10
CA GLY A 101 -3.73 4.13 17.84
C GLY A 101 -4.92 3.54 17.07
N GLY A 102 -5.73 4.38 16.42
CA GLY A 102 -6.95 3.93 15.73
C GLY A 102 -6.73 3.12 14.44
N ILE A 103 -5.49 2.96 13.99
CA ILE A 103 -5.11 2.10 12.86
C ILE A 103 -3.89 1.25 13.18
N GLN A 104 -3.73 0.14 12.44
CA GLN A 104 -2.52 -0.71 12.45
C GLN A 104 -2.05 -0.98 11.03
N VAL A 105 -0.74 -1.13 10.84
CA VAL A 105 -0.15 -1.50 9.55
C VAL A 105 -0.14 -3.01 9.41
N LEU A 106 -0.68 -3.52 8.31
CA LEU A 106 -0.75 -4.94 7.96
C LEU A 106 0.44 -5.41 7.12
N ALA A 107 0.85 -4.57 6.16
CA ALA A 107 1.92 -4.88 5.23
C ALA A 107 2.54 -3.63 4.60
N VAL A 108 3.82 -3.68 4.25
CA VAL A 108 4.41 -2.81 3.23
C VAL A 108 3.95 -3.33 1.88
N ASN A 109 3.37 -2.47 1.05
CA ASN A 109 2.82 -2.82 -0.25
C ASN A 109 3.60 -2.24 -1.43
N THR A 110 4.35 -1.14 -1.22
CA THR A 110 5.09 -0.45 -2.27
C THR A 110 6.37 0.14 -1.72
N LEU A 111 7.49 -0.20 -2.32
CA LEU A 111 8.78 0.44 -2.04
C LEU A 111 8.92 1.75 -2.84
N GLY A 112 10.15 2.22 -3.06
CA GLY A 112 10.40 3.46 -3.79
C GLY A 112 9.93 3.41 -5.25
N VAL A 113 9.15 4.39 -5.69
CA VAL A 113 8.56 4.52 -7.04
C VAL A 113 8.54 5.95 -7.55
N LEU A 114 9.30 6.85 -6.91
CA LEU A 114 9.33 8.27 -7.21
C LEU A 114 10.51 8.63 -8.10
N TYR A 115 10.27 9.49 -9.08
CA TYR A 115 11.26 9.91 -10.04
C TYR A 115 11.19 11.42 -10.27
N VAL A 116 12.33 12.08 -10.41
CA VAL A 116 12.37 13.42 -11.01
C VAL A 116 12.40 13.24 -12.51
N VAL A 117 11.49 13.92 -13.20
CA VAL A 117 11.36 13.91 -14.66
C VAL A 117 11.47 15.32 -15.22
N GLU A 118 11.90 15.45 -16.46
CA GLU A 118 12.10 16.72 -17.14
C GLU A 118 11.66 16.65 -18.61
N THR A 119 11.04 17.73 -19.12
CA THR A 119 10.75 17.93 -20.57
C THR A 119 11.86 18.71 -21.27
N GLY A 120 13.08 18.65 -20.79
CA GLY A 120 14.27 19.33 -21.28
C GLY A 120 15.51 18.49 -21.13
N ASN A 121 16.66 19.15 -21.16
CA ASN A 121 17.97 18.52 -20.95
C ASN A 121 18.88 19.41 -20.09
N THR A 122 18.35 19.91 -18.97
CA THR A 122 19.06 20.85 -18.10
C THR A 122 19.36 20.27 -16.72
N VAL A 123 18.69 19.18 -16.33
CA VAL A 123 18.88 18.48 -15.04
C VAL A 123 19.64 17.19 -15.24
N HIS A 124 20.77 17.03 -14.54
CA HIS A 124 21.63 15.84 -14.53
C HIS A 124 21.96 15.40 -13.09
N SER A 125 21.73 16.28 -12.12
CA SER A 125 21.99 16.05 -10.69
C SER A 125 21.03 16.89 -9.83
N PHE A 126 21.02 16.67 -8.51
CA PHE A 126 20.27 17.55 -7.59
C PHE A 126 20.74 18.99 -7.65
N ALA A 127 22.02 19.25 -7.88
CA ALA A 127 22.56 20.62 -7.95
C ALA A 127 21.88 21.47 -9.03
N ASP A 128 21.47 20.84 -10.14
CA ASP A 128 20.82 21.53 -11.27
C ASP A 128 19.36 21.94 -10.97
N LEU A 129 18.82 21.48 -9.83
CA LEU A 129 17.49 21.89 -9.36
C LEU A 129 17.50 23.26 -8.68
N LYS A 130 18.67 23.82 -8.37
CA LYS A 130 18.77 25.13 -7.72
C LYS A 130 18.13 26.23 -8.57
N GLY A 131 17.24 27.03 -7.94
CA GLY A 131 16.48 28.10 -8.59
C GLY A 131 15.31 27.60 -9.45
N ARG A 132 15.04 26.28 -9.47
CA ARG A 132 14.00 25.71 -10.34
C ARG A 132 12.67 25.53 -9.60
N THR A 133 11.60 25.50 -10.39
CA THR A 133 10.29 25.06 -9.92
C THR A 133 10.13 23.58 -10.19
N ILE A 134 9.71 22.83 -9.16
CA ILE A 134 9.47 21.38 -9.19
C ILE A 134 7.98 21.15 -8.94
N LEU A 135 7.29 20.58 -9.90
CA LEU A 135 5.88 20.17 -9.74
C LEU A 135 5.82 18.85 -9.00
N SER A 136 4.91 18.70 -8.05
CA SER A 136 4.78 17.48 -7.24
C SER A 136 3.34 17.25 -6.80
N THR A 137 3.10 16.11 -6.17
CA THR A 137 1.85 15.78 -5.47
C THR A 137 2.15 15.38 -4.03
N GLY A 138 1.10 15.09 -3.28
CA GLY A 138 1.23 14.45 -1.97
C GLY A 138 1.86 15.36 -0.92
N LYS A 139 1.46 16.65 -0.87
CA LYS A 139 1.82 17.54 0.23
C LYS A 139 1.45 16.91 1.57
N GLY A 140 2.38 16.89 2.52
CA GLY A 140 2.21 16.21 3.83
C GLY A 140 2.38 14.68 3.76
N THR A 141 2.75 14.11 2.62
CA THR A 141 2.92 12.67 2.45
C THR A 141 4.31 12.30 1.92
N THR A 142 4.57 11.02 1.70
CA THR A 142 5.87 10.47 1.29
C THR A 142 6.56 11.26 0.16
N PRO A 143 5.91 11.65 -0.95
CA PRO A 143 6.58 12.38 -2.03
C PRO A 143 7.23 13.69 -1.56
N GLU A 144 6.54 14.48 -0.75
CA GLU A 144 7.11 15.73 -0.21
C GLU A 144 8.32 15.45 0.68
N TYR A 145 8.16 14.59 1.69
CA TYR A 145 9.21 14.39 2.69
C TYR A 145 10.46 13.75 2.08
N VAL A 146 10.30 12.81 1.16
CA VAL A 146 11.43 12.19 0.45
C VAL A 146 12.17 13.21 -0.42
N LEU A 147 11.45 14.01 -1.21
CA LEU A 147 12.07 15.05 -2.03
C LEU A 147 12.84 16.05 -1.17
N ARG A 148 12.21 16.58 -0.12
CA ARG A 148 12.84 17.55 0.80
C ARG A 148 14.05 16.99 1.51
N TYR A 149 13.99 15.72 1.95
CA TYR A 149 15.11 15.03 2.56
C TYR A 149 16.30 14.90 1.60
N LEU A 150 16.04 14.44 0.37
CA LEU A 150 17.08 14.25 -0.65
C LEU A 150 17.68 15.59 -1.12
N LEU A 151 16.87 16.65 -1.25
CA LEU A 151 17.39 18.00 -1.49
C LEU A 151 18.38 18.42 -0.42
N LYS A 152 18.01 18.30 0.87
CA LYS A 152 18.92 18.65 1.99
C LYS A 152 20.18 17.80 1.98
N LYS A 153 20.10 16.49 1.73
CA LYS A 153 21.26 15.59 1.65
C LYS A 153 22.20 15.94 0.50
N ASN A 154 21.70 16.61 -0.53
CA ASN A 154 22.47 17.10 -1.66
C ASN A 154 22.83 18.60 -1.57
N GLY A 155 22.73 19.20 -0.38
CA GLY A 155 23.18 20.56 -0.10
C GLY A 155 22.22 21.68 -0.57
N LEU A 156 20.96 21.34 -0.87
CA LEU A 156 19.93 22.31 -1.24
C LEU A 156 18.93 22.52 -0.09
N ASP A 157 18.63 23.78 0.21
CA ASP A 157 17.54 24.13 1.14
C ASP A 157 16.22 24.07 0.37
N PRO A 158 15.31 23.13 0.69
CA PRO A 158 14.05 22.97 -0.05
C PRO A 158 13.08 24.15 0.09
N ASP A 159 13.34 25.09 1.01
CA ASP A 159 12.51 26.28 1.24
C ASP A 159 13.08 27.53 0.59
N LYS A 160 14.37 27.51 0.17
CA LYS A 160 15.07 28.69 -0.40
C LYS A 160 15.63 28.43 -1.78
N ASP A 161 16.20 27.23 -2.02
CA ASP A 161 16.94 26.94 -3.24
C ASP A 161 16.06 26.39 -4.36
N VAL A 162 14.83 25.95 -4.06
CA VAL A 162 13.86 25.44 -5.04
C VAL A 162 12.47 25.96 -4.72
N LYS A 163 11.58 26.01 -5.73
CA LYS A 163 10.15 26.21 -5.53
C LYS A 163 9.43 24.88 -5.77
N ILE A 164 8.71 24.35 -4.78
CA ILE A 164 7.92 23.13 -4.96
C ILE A 164 6.44 23.52 -5.04
N GLU A 165 5.81 23.19 -6.17
CA GLU A 165 4.38 23.41 -6.41
C GLU A 165 3.63 22.08 -6.30
N TYR A 166 2.62 22.04 -5.43
CA TYR A 166 1.86 20.83 -5.15
C TYR A 166 0.49 20.85 -5.82
N TYR A 167 0.14 19.74 -6.44
CA TYR A 167 -1.14 19.44 -7.05
C TYR A 167 -1.85 18.30 -6.31
N SER A 168 -3.16 18.20 -6.46
CA SER A 168 -3.96 17.20 -5.77
C SER A 168 -3.65 15.78 -6.28
N GLU A 169 -3.52 15.63 -7.60
CA GLU A 169 -3.28 14.34 -8.26
C GLU A 169 -2.07 14.38 -9.21
N ALA A 170 -1.43 13.22 -9.41
CA ALA A 170 -0.31 13.09 -10.35
C ALA A 170 -0.73 13.28 -11.83
N SER A 171 -2.00 13.06 -12.15
CA SER A 171 -2.61 13.40 -13.44
C SER A 171 -2.57 14.89 -13.74
N GLU A 172 -2.80 15.74 -12.74
CA GLU A 172 -2.72 17.20 -12.85
C GLU A 172 -1.27 17.65 -13.10
N VAL A 173 -0.30 17.05 -12.38
CA VAL A 173 1.13 17.32 -12.61
C VAL A 173 1.53 17.00 -14.03
N THR A 174 1.11 15.84 -14.57
CA THR A 174 1.43 15.48 -15.96
C THR A 174 0.77 16.42 -16.97
N ALA A 175 -0.45 16.90 -16.70
CA ALA A 175 -1.14 17.89 -17.53
C ALA A 175 -0.42 19.26 -17.50
N GLN A 176 0.02 19.69 -16.32
CA GLN A 176 0.77 20.94 -16.16
C GLN A 176 2.13 20.89 -16.84
N MET A 177 2.86 19.77 -16.77
CA MET A 177 4.09 19.58 -17.53
C MET A 177 3.87 19.71 -19.03
N ALA A 178 2.83 19.09 -19.56
CA ALA A 178 2.47 19.17 -20.97
C ALA A 178 2.10 20.61 -21.41
N ALA A 179 1.44 21.37 -20.52
CA ALA A 179 1.10 22.78 -20.77
C ALA A 179 2.34 23.68 -20.76
N THR A 180 3.32 23.42 -19.91
CA THR A 180 4.58 24.18 -19.78
C THR A 180 5.50 23.97 -20.97
N LYS A 181 5.40 22.87 -21.68
CA LYS A 181 6.08 22.48 -22.95
C LYS A 181 7.60 22.38 -22.90
N LYS A 182 8.33 23.17 -22.13
CA LYS A 182 9.80 23.18 -22.13
C LYS A 182 10.35 23.35 -20.72
N ASP A 183 11.38 22.58 -20.41
CA ASP A 183 12.14 22.64 -19.15
C ASP A 183 11.26 22.47 -17.89
N ALA A 184 10.07 21.84 -18.02
CA ALA A 184 9.24 21.48 -16.89
C ALA A 184 9.88 20.33 -16.11
N ILE A 185 9.95 20.49 -14.78
CA ILE A 185 10.51 19.50 -13.87
C ILE A 185 9.40 19.05 -12.93
N ALA A 186 9.28 17.74 -12.73
CA ALA A 186 8.31 17.20 -11.78
C ALA A 186 8.84 16.01 -11.01
N VAL A 187 8.26 15.77 -9.83
CA VAL A 187 8.34 14.49 -9.13
C VAL A 187 7.07 13.72 -9.40
N LEU A 188 7.21 12.57 -10.05
CA LEU A 188 6.10 11.69 -10.41
C LEU A 188 6.36 10.26 -9.90
N PRO A 189 5.31 9.56 -9.44
CA PRO A 189 5.38 8.12 -9.21
C PRO A 189 5.16 7.33 -10.50
N GLN A 190 5.56 6.06 -10.54
CA GLN A 190 4.92 5.13 -11.45
C GLN A 190 3.44 4.94 -11.05
N PRO A 191 2.53 4.70 -11.98
CA PRO A 191 2.67 4.55 -13.45
C PRO A 191 2.65 5.87 -14.23
N TYR A 192 2.59 7.02 -13.55
CA TYR A 192 2.47 8.34 -14.20
C TYR A 192 3.69 8.73 -15.03
N VAL A 193 4.89 8.34 -14.58
CA VAL A 193 6.13 8.50 -15.40
C VAL A 193 5.96 7.76 -16.73
N THR A 194 5.57 6.49 -16.69
CA THR A 194 5.35 5.69 -17.91
C THR A 194 4.25 6.29 -18.79
N ALA A 195 3.13 6.74 -18.19
CA ALA A 195 2.04 7.37 -18.92
C ALA A 195 2.48 8.67 -19.62
N ALA A 196 3.28 9.49 -18.95
CA ALA A 196 3.82 10.73 -19.50
C ALA A 196 4.81 10.43 -20.64
N GLN A 197 5.73 9.48 -20.47
CA GLN A 197 6.68 9.07 -21.51
C GLN A 197 6.01 8.43 -22.75
N MET A 198 4.87 7.77 -22.57
CA MET A 198 4.09 7.24 -23.70
C MET A 198 3.39 8.33 -24.51
N LYS A 199 3.12 9.50 -23.91
CA LYS A 199 2.54 10.68 -24.57
C LYS A 199 3.63 11.55 -25.18
N ASP A 200 4.75 11.70 -24.49
CA ASP A 200 5.90 12.50 -24.89
C ASP A 200 7.18 11.70 -24.68
N SER A 201 7.72 11.13 -25.76
CA SER A 201 8.94 10.36 -25.75
C SER A 201 10.21 11.17 -25.43
N SER A 202 10.13 12.50 -25.45
CA SER A 202 11.23 13.39 -25.06
C SER A 202 11.33 13.57 -23.55
N LEU A 203 10.29 13.17 -22.78
CA LEU A 203 10.31 13.22 -21.31
C LEU A 203 11.39 12.31 -20.75
N ARG A 204 12.35 12.90 -20.05
CA ARG A 204 13.47 12.20 -19.42
C ARG A 204 13.18 11.88 -17.96
N VAL A 205 13.54 10.69 -17.51
CA VAL A 205 13.77 10.41 -16.10
C VAL A 205 15.19 10.86 -15.78
N VAL A 206 15.32 11.85 -14.90
CA VAL A 206 16.62 12.45 -14.58
C VAL A 206 17.19 11.97 -13.25
N LEU A 207 16.32 11.73 -12.26
CA LEU A 207 16.72 11.13 -10.99
C LEU A 207 15.71 10.04 -10.58
N ASP A 208 16.23 8.88 -10.22
CA ASP A 208 15.48 7.81 -9.54
C ASP A 208 15.66 8.02 -8.03
N LEU A 209 14.60 8.49 -7.36
CA LEU A 209 14.70 8.87 -5.95
C LEU A 209 14.97 7.64 -5.04
N THR A 210 14.70 6.42 -5.49
CA THR A 210 15.08 5.20 -4.77
C THR A 210 16.59 5.00 -4.82
N LYS A 211 17.20 5.18 -5.99
CA LYS A 211 18.66 5.10 -6.13
C LYS A 211 19.36 6.21 -5.34
N GLU A 212 18.79 7.42 -5.39
CA GLU A 212 19.35 8.55 -4.63
C GLU A 212 19.20 8.36 -3.12
N TRP A 213 18.09 7.78 -2.66
CA TRP A 213 17.90 7.40 -1.26
C TRP A 213 18.95 6.40 -0.79
N ASN A 214 19.20 5.35 -1.57
CA ASN A 214 20.17 4.30 -1.24
C ASN A 214 21.62 4.80 -1.18
N LYS A 215 21.93 5.97 -1.74
CA LYS A 215 23.26 6.61 -1.60
C LYS A 215 23.45 7.27 -0.25
N VAL A 216 22.37 7.64 0.44
CA VAL A 216 22.41 8.48 1.66
C VAL A 216 21.74 7.83 2.87
N CYS A 217 21.12 6.66 2.69
CA CYS A 217 20.44 5.88 3.72
C CYS A 217 20.66 4.38 3.52
N ASP A 218 20.85 3.66 4.63
CA ASP A 218 20.92 2.20 4.66
C ASP A 218 19.54 1.55 4.85
N THR A 219 18.45 2.34 4.73
CA THR A 219 17.08 1.88 4.91
C THR A 219 16.35 1.79 3.58
N GLN A 220 15.29 0.97 3.52
CA GLN A 220 14.42 0.94 2.35
C GLN A 220 13.62 2.25 2.25
N LEU A 221 13.49 2.78 1.02
CA LEU A 221 12.48 3.81 0.74
C LEU A 221 11.11 3.14 0.65
N ILE A 222 10.21 3.47 1.58
CA ILE A 222 8.86 2.89 1.63
C ILE A 222 7.84 3.95 1.19
N THR A 223 7.17 3.70 0.08
CA THR A 223 6.15 4.61 -0.42
C THR A 223 4.78 4.32 0.18
N GLY A 224 4.39 3.05 0.26
CA GLY A 224 3.04 2.68 0.64
C GLY A 224 2.95 1.50 1.60
N VAL A 225 1.89 1.54 2.40
CA VAL A 225 1.51 0.48 3.34
C VAL A 225 0.01 0.21 3.23
N THR A 226 -0.39 -0.99 3.61
CA THR A 226 -1.79 -1.35 3.81
C THR A 226 -2.10 -1.30 5.29
N VAL A 227 -3.12 -0.54 5.67
CA VAL A 227 -3.55 -0.35 7.05
C VAL A 227 -4.96 -0.90 7.26
N VAL A 228 -5.25 -1.26 8.51
CA VAL A 228 -6.58 -1.64 8.99
C VAL A 228 -6.98 -0.75 10.17
N ARG A 229 -8.27 -0.49 10.35
CA ARG A 229 -8.76 0.12 11.61
C ARG A 229 -8.52 -0.83 12.77
N THR A 230 -7.95 -0.33 13.87
CA THR A 230 -7.63 -1.14 15.06
C THR A 230 -8.88 -1.85 15.59
N ALA A 231 -9.99 -1.14 15.75
CA ALA A 231 -11.25 -1.72 16.21
C ALA A 231 -11.75 -2.85 15.27
N TYR A 232 -11.61 -2.68 13.93
CA TYR A 232 -11.99 -3.72 12.99
C TYR A 232 -11.08 -4.96 13.12
N ALA A 233 -9.77 -4.77 13.26
CA ALA A 233 -8.81 -5.87 13.41
C ALA A 233 -9.04 -6.65 14.72
N GLU A 234 -9.41 -5.95 15.79
CA GLU A 234 -9.75 -6.57 17.08
C GLU A 234 -11.05 -7.37 16.98
N ASP A 235 -12.06 -6.84 16.27
CA ASP A 235 -13.36 -7.50 16.13
C ASP A 235 -13.35 -8.64 15.13
N HIS A 236 -12.51 -8.58 14.11
CA HIS A 236 -12.48 -9.50 12.96
C HIS A 236 -11.07 -10.02 12.64
N PRO A 237 -10.31 -10.58 13.61
CA PRO A 237 -8.92 -11.01 13.38
C PRO A 237 -8.83 -12.14 12.32
N ASP A 238 -9.87 -12.97 12.22
CA ASP A 238 -9.93 -14.06 11.24
C ASP A 238 -10.10 -13.49 9.80
N VAL A 239 -10.89 -12.41 9.64
CA VAL A 239 -11.06 -11.69 8.37
C VAL A 239 -9.75 -11.03 7.96
N VAL A 240 -9.05 -10.38 8.88
CA VAL A 240 -7.73 -9.80 8.60
C VAL A 240 -6.73 -10.86 8.14
N GLN A 241 -6.72 -12.02 8.79
CA GLN A 241 -5.82 -13.11 8.38
C GLN A 241 -6.20 -13.70 7.01
N ALA A 242 -7.48 -13.82 6.69
CA ALA A 242 -7.98 -14.27 5.38
C ALA A 242 -7.58 -13.25 4.29
N PHE A 243 -7.81 -11.96 4.54
CA PHE A 243 -7.35 -10.88 3.65
C PHE A 243 -5.85 -10.97 3.37
N LEU A 244 -5.02 -11.10 4.40
CA LEU A 244 -3.57 -11.18 4.24
C LEU A 244 -3.14 -12.37 3.37
N THR A 245 -3.85 -13.50 3.48
CA THR A 245 -3.59 -14.69 2.65
C THR A 245 -3.95 -14.45 1.18
N ASP A 246 -5.09 -13.81 0.91
CA ASP A 246 -5.50 -13.47 -0.45
C ASP A 246 -4.64 -12.34 -1.02
N TYR A 247 -4.28 -11.37 -0.18
CA TYR A 247 -3.43 -10.25 -0.59
C TYR A 247 -2.04 -10.70 -1.04
N GLU A 248 -1.43 -11.65 -0.33
CA GLU A 248 -0.15 -12.26 -0.75
C GLU A 248 -0.24 -12.85 -2.16
N LYS A 249 -1.32 -13.60 -2.44
CA LYS A 249 -1.57 -14.16 -3.79
C LYS A 249 -1.80 -13.05 -4.82
N SER A 250 -2.55 -12.02 -4.47
CA SER A 250 -2.83 -10.87 -5.32
C SER A 250 -1.54 -10.12 -5.70
N VAL A 251 -0.66 -9.85 -4.74
CA VAL A 251 0.65 -9.22 -4.98
C VAL A 251 1.56 -10.14 -5.80
N LYS A 252 1.56 -11.44 -5.53
CA LYS A 252 2.31 -12.40 -6.37
C LYS A 252 1.83 -12.35 -7.82
N ALA A 253 0.52 -12.36 -8.06
CA ALA A 253 -0.04 -12.23 -9.41
C ALA A 253 0.36 -10.90 -10.07
N ALA A 254 0.35 -9.79 -9.33
CA ALA A 254 0.78 -8.49 -9.84
C ALA A 254 2.23 -8.46 -10.34
N ASN A 255 3.09 -9.34 -9.82
CA ASN A 255 4.49 -9.46 -10.22
C ASN A 255 4.76 -10.59 -11.24
N THR A 256 3.84 -11.53 -11.42
CA THR A 256 4.07 -12.72 -12.29
C THR A 256 3.10 -12.80 -13.46
N ASP A 257 1.88 -12.28 -13.35
CA ASP A 257 0.89 -12.14 -14.41
C ASP A 257 0.69 -10.65 -14.75
N ILE A 258 1.68 -10.09 -15.41
CA ILE A 258 1.71 -8.67 -15.78
C ILE A 258 0.54 -8.31 -16.70
N ASP A 259 0.20 -9.18 -17.66
CA ASP A 259 -0.87 -8.90 -18.63
C ASP A 259 -2.26 -8.93 -17.98
N GLY A 260 -2.55 -9.95 -17.18
CA GLY A 260 -3.81 -10.05 -16.43
C GLY A 260 -3.96 -8.90 -15.44
N THR A 261 -2.91 -8.60 -14.67
CA THR A 261 -2.92 -7.49 -13.71
C THR A 261 -3.09 -6.14 -14.41
N ALA A 262 -2.43 -5.93 -15.57
CA ALA A 262 -2.57 -4.69 -16.33
C ALA A 262 -4.01 -4.48 -16.84
N ALA A 263 -4.66 -5.53 -17.32
CA ALA A 263 -6.06 -5.47 -17.73
C ALA A 263 -6.99 -5.12 -16.55
N LEU A 264 -6.74 -5.72 -15.38
CA LEU A 264 -7.49 -5.39 -14.16
C LEU A 264 -7.26 -3.95 -13.70
N CYS A 265 -6.03 -3.43 -13.77
CA CYS A 265 -5.73 -2.04 -13.44
C CYS A 265 -6.51 -1.04 -14.31
N GLU A 266 -6.71 -1.33 -15.61
CA GLU A 266 -7.56 -0.54 -16.50
C GLU A 266 -9.05 -0.72 -16.13
N GLN A 267 -9.50 -1.96 -15.99
CA GLN A 267 -10.90 -2.28 -15.68
C GLN A 267 -11.36 -1.61 -14.38
N VAL A 268 -10.54 -1.62 -13.35
CA VAL A 268 -10.81 -1.02 -12.03
C VAL A 268 -10.62 0.50 -12.06
N GLY A 269 -9.85 1.03 -13.00
CA GLY A 269 -9.59 2.47 -13.13
C GLY A 269 -8.38 2.97 -12.32
N VAL A 270 -7.48 2.07 -11.89
CA VAL A 270 -6.20 2.44 -11.26
C VAL A 270 -5.30 3.16 -12.25
N VAL A 271 -5.34 2.73 -13.51
CA VAL A 271 -4.60 3.29 -14.65
C VAL A 271 -5.54 3.42 -15.84
N ALA A 272 -5.35 4.48 -16.62
CA ALA A 272 -6.23 4.80 -17.74
C ALA A 272 -6.23 3.76 -18.89
N LYS A 273 -5.14 3.00 -19.06
CA LYS A 273 -4.98 1.98 -20.12
C LYS A 273 -4.10 0.83 -19.63
N ALA A 274 -4.48 -0.41 -19.95
CA ALA A 274 -3.70 -1.61 -19.66
C ALA A 274 -2.26 -1.54 -20.22
N ALA A 275 -2.07 -0.96 -21.39
CA ALA A 275 -0.75 -0.78 -21.99
C ALA A 275 0.20 0.06 -21.11
N ILE A 276 -0.32 1.07 -20.40
CA ILE A 276 0.46 1.84 -19.42
C ILE A 276 0.81 0.97 -18.23
N ALA A 277 -0.19 0.28 -17.65
CA ALA A 277 0.01 -0.61 -16.51
C ALA A 277 1.02 -1.71 -16.82
N LYS A 278 0.90 -2.38 -17.98
CA LYS A 278 1.82 -3.43 -18.43
C LYS A 278 3.27 -2.96 -18.45
N LYS A 279 3.52 -1.76 -18.97
CA LYS A 279 4.86 -1.17 -19.07
C LYS A 279 5.37 -0.67 -17.70
N ALA A 280 4.48 -0.21 -16.82
CA ALA A 280 4.84 0.37 -15.53
C ALA A 280 5.02 -0.67 -14.41
N LEU A 281 4.23 -1.76 -14.40
CA LEU A 281 4.21 -2.77 -13.33
C LEU A 281 5.60 -3.24 -12.89
N PRO A 282 6.54 -3.57 -13.80
CA PRO A 282 7.89 -3.99 -13.41
C PRO A 282 8.70 -2.92 -12.65
N GLN A 283 8.26 -1.65 -12.70
CA GLN A 283 8.92 -0.51 -12.08
C GLN A 283 8.13 0.04 -10.87
N CYS A 284 7.00 -0.59 -10.53
CA CYS A 284 6.14 -0.14 -9.43
C CYS A 284 6.58 -0.65 -8.06
N ASN A 285 7.62 -1.49 -8.00
CA ASN A 285 8.17 -2.04 -6.74
C ASN A 285 7.08 -2.54 -5.78
N ILE A 286 6.09 -3.27 -6.34
CA ILE A 286 4.98 -3.85 -5.58
C ILE A 286 5.53 -5.01 -4.76
N VAL A 287 5.32 -4.97 -3.44
CA VAL A 287 5.83 -5.96 -2.51
C VAL A 287 4.75 -6.38 -1.51
N TYR A 288 4.98 -7.51 -0.85
CA TYR A 288 4.20 -7.96 0.28
C TYR A 288 5.17 -8.31 1.41
N ARG A 289 5.39 -7.36 2.32
CA ARG A 289 6.22 -7.58 3.52
C ARG A 289 5.37 -7.39 4.75
N ARG A 290 5.41 -8.33 5.68
CA ARG A 290 4.62 -8.33 6.92
C ARG A 290 5.42 -8.82 8.12
N GLY A 291 4.81 -8.76 9.30
CA GLY A 291 5.41 -9.25 10.53
C GLY A 291 6.68 -8.47 10.91
N GLU A 292 7.70 -9.17 11.39
CA GLU A 292 8.93 -8.55 11.87
C GLU A 292 9.74 -7.85 10.78
N GLU A 293 9.73 -8.36 9.54
CA GLU A 293 10.37 -7.68 8.40
C GLU A 293 9.72 -6.33 8.15
N MET A 294 8.40 -6.28 8.08
CA MET A 294 7.63 -5.04 7.93
C MET A 294 7.94 -4.05 9.06
N LYS A 295 7.89 -4.52 10.31
CA LYS A 295 8.16 -3.68 11.49
C LYS A 295 9.55 -3.09 11.43
N LYS A 296 10.57 -3.89 11.13
CA LYS A 296 11.96 -3.46 11.00
C LYS A 296 12.10 -2.39 9.91
N ASP A 297 11.58 -2.66 8.71
CA ASP A 297 11.73 -1.77 7.56
C ASP A 297 11.00 -0.44 7.80
N ILE A 298 9.75 -0.48 8.28
CA ILE A 298 8.96 0.74 8.54
C ILE A 298 9.58 1.54 9.69
N SER A 299 9.99 0.91 10.79
CA SER A 299 10.60 1.62 11.93
C SER A 299 11.85 2.36 11.51
N ALA A 300 12.73 1.71 10.73
CA ALA A 300 13.94 2.33 10.23
C ALA A 300 13.64 3.50 9.26
N TYR A 301 12.70 3.33 8.36
CA TYR A 301 12.27 4.38 7.44
C TYR A 301 11.65 5.59 8.18
N LEU A 302 10.73 5.34 9.10
CA LEU A 302 10.09 6.41 9.87
C LEU A 302 11.07 7.15 10.78
N GLN A 303 12.10 6.47 11.29
CA GLN A 303 13.18 7.11 12.05
C GLN A 303 13.91 8.15 11.19
N VAL A 304 14.28 7.81 9.95
CA VAL A 304 14.93 8.77 9.02
C VAL A 304 14.05 9.98 8.78
N LEU A 305 12.74 9.77 8.59
CA LEU A 305 11.79 10.88 8.38
C LEU A 305 11.63 11.73 9.65
N TYR A 306 11.55 11.10 10.81
CA TYR A 306 11.44 11.79 12.11
C TYR A 306 12.65 12.68 12.38
N ASP A 307 13.86 12.16 12.16
CA ASP A 307 15.12 12.91 12.36
C ASP A 307 15.23 14.10 11.40
N ALA A 308 14.69 13.97 10.19
CA ALA A 308 14.64 15.06 9.21
C ALA A 308 13.56 16.10 9.51
N SER A 309 12.40 15.64 10.00
CA SER A 309 11.22 16.44 10.34
C SER A 309 10.25 15.63 11.18
N PRO A 310 10.14 15.87 12.50
CA PRO A 310 9.17 15.15 13.35
C PRO A 310 7.72 15.22 12.84
N ALA A 311 7.36 16.32 12.19
CA ALA A 311 6.03 16.51 11.61
C ALA A 311 5.70 15.45 10.52
N ALA A 312 6.71 14.90 9.87
CA ALA A 312 6.53 13.87 8.84
C ALA A 312 5.84 12.59 9.35
N VAL A 313 5.98 12.31 10.64
CA VAL A 313 5.42 11.12 11.31
C VAL A 313 4.39 11.46 12.38
N GLY A 314 3.88 12.70 12.39
CA GLY A 314 2.87 13.13 13.36
C GLY A 314 3.44 13.59 14.72
N GLY A 315 4.70 13.99 14.78
CA GLY A 315 5.36 14.58 15.94
C GLY A 315 6.11 13.58 16.83
N LYS A 316 5.80 12.31 16.77
CA LYS A 316 6.50 11.22 17.47
C LYS A 316 6.47 9.91 16.68
N LEU A 317 7.42 9.04 16.92
CA LEU A 317 7.43 7.70 16.32
C LEU A 317 6.30 6.85 16.90
N PRO A 318 5.66 5.99 16.07
CA PRO A 318 4.69 5.02 16.56
C PRO A 318 5.33 3.98 17.49
N ASP A 319 4.53 3.47 18.43
CA ASP A 319 4.90 2.33 19.27
C ASP A 319 4.59 0.98 18.60
N ASP A 320 4.82 -0.11 19.32
CA ASP A 320 4.65 -1.48 18.81
C ASP A 320 3.20 -1.81 18.41
N ASN A 321 2.19 -1.12 18.95
CA ASN A 321 0.79 -1.34 18.61
C ASN A 321 0.43 -0.82 17.21
N PHE A 322 1.30 -0.03 16.60
CA PHE A 322 1.18 0.40 15.22
C PHE A 322 1.27 -0.74 14.20
N TYR A 323 1.94 -1.83 14.58
CA TYR A 323 2.17 -2.97 13.70
C TYR A 323 1.21 -4.10 14.05
N TRP A 324 0.40 -4.53 13.08
CA TRP A 324 -0.46 -5.69 13.30
C TRP A 324 0.41 -6.96 13.33
N VAL A 325 0.40 -7.62 14.47
CA VAL A 325 0.98 -8.95 14.66
C VAL A 325 -0.16 -9.90 14.98
N LYS A 326 -0.17 -11.06 14.33
CA LYS A 326 -1.23 -12.06 14.56
C LYS A 326 -1.43 -12.30 16.06
N PRO A 327 -2.63 -12.06 16.62
CA PRO A 327 -2.87 -12.24 18.04
C PRO A 327 -2.55 -13.67 18.47
N THR A 328 -1.85 -13.83 19.57
CA THR A 328 -1.62 -15.14 20.18
C THR A 328 -2.93 -15.73 20.68
N THR A 329 -3.00 -17.05 20.86
CA THR A 329 -4.19 -17.74 21.39
C THR A 329 -4.64 -17.13 22.72
N THR A 330 -3.70 -16.75 23.58
CA THR A 330 -3.98 -16.10 24.86
C THR A 330 -4.65 -14.74 24.69
N GLN A 331 -4.16 -13.90 23.77
CA GLN A 331 -4.74 -12.59 23.47
C GLN A 331 -6.16 -12.72 22.87
N GLN A 332 -6.37 -13.71 22.00
CA GLN A 332 -7.70 -14.00 21.45
C GLN A 332 -8.71 -14.40 22.53
N VAL A 333 -8.28 -15.22 23.52
CA VAL A 333 -9.12 -15.61 24.65
C VAL A 333 -9.43 -14.42 25.54
N GLN A 334 -8.43 -13.59 25.87
CA GLN A 334 -8.61 -12.38 26.67
C GLN A 334 -9.58 -11.38 26.01
N HIS A 335 -9.47 -11.20 24.70
CA HIS A 335 -10.38 -10.33 23.95
C HIS A 335 -11.83 -10.86 23.98
N LYS A 336 -12.02 -12.16 23.77
CA LYS A 336 -13.36 -12.81 23.89
C LYS A 336 -13.94 -12.66 25.28
N VAL A 337 -13.14 -12.83 26.33
CA VAL A 337 -13.57 -12.65 27.72
C VAL A 337 -13.99 -11.20 27.96
N LYS A 338 -13.19 -10.21 27.53
CA LYS A 338 -13.52 -8.79 27.68
C LYS A 338 -14.85 -8.42 27.01
N LYS A 339 -15.15 -8.98 25.82
CA LYS A 339 -16.44 -8.78 25.12
C LYS A 339 -17.64 -9.40 25.82
N LEU A 340 -17.45 -10.43 26.67
CA LEU A 340 -18.55 -11.04 27.42
C LEU A 340 -18.98 -10.19 28.64
N PHE A 341 -18.14 -9.22 29.04
CA PHE A 341 -18.39 -8.35 30.21
C PHE A 341 -18.62 -6.87 29.83
N GLN A 342 -18.74 -6.57 28.55
CA GLN A 342 -19.24 -5.29 27.98
C GLN A 342 -20.66 -5.45 27.45
#